data_51784492dd738da869bddcf84a0ee251
#
_entry.id   51784492dd738da869bddcf84a0ee251
#
_cell.length_a   1.000
_cell.length_b   1.000
_cell.length_c   1.000
_cell.angle_alpha   90.00
_cell.angle_beta   90.00
_cell.angle_gamma   90.00
#
_symmetry.space_group_name_H-M   'P 1'
#
loop_
_entity.id
_entity.type
_entity.pdbx_description
1 polymer ?
#
loop_
_entity_poly.entity_id
_entity_poly.type
_entity_poly.pdbx_seq_one_letter_code
_entity_poly.pdbx_strand_id
1 'polypeptide(L)'
;FGVTLKVDCTIAYKRAKEKGNSFFLYYLFCALKASNQIENFRYRIIENQVFEFEKIHASPTIDRPNGTFGFAYMDYFEDENKFYENALEEIESVRNSNNLLPSTSGENVIHFSAVP
;
A
#
# COMPACT_ATOMS: atom_id res chain seq x y z
N PHE A 1 -13.29 14.60 3.42
CA PHE A 1 -14.51 13.93 2.96
C PHE A 1 -14.26 12.45 2.71
N GLY A 2 -15.31 11.66 2.62
CA GLY A 2 -15.20 10.23 2.36
C GLY A 2 -16.18 9.74 1.31
N VAL A 3 -15.81 8.67 0.60
CA VAL A 3 -16.65 8.02 -0.40
C VAL A 3 -16.62 6.51 -0.15
N THR A 4 -17.78 5.87 -0.17
CA THR A 4 -17.90 4.42 -0.06
C THR A 4 -18.51 3.86 -1.33
N LEU A 5 -17.80 2.91 -1.94
CA LEU A 5 -18.22 2.26 -3.17
C LEU A 5 -18.15 0.74 -3.02
N LYS A 6 -19.08 0.05 -3.69
CA LYS A 6 -18.99 -1.40 -3.85
C LYS A 6 -18.23 -1.72 -5.13
N VAL A 7 -17.26 -2.61 -5.03
CA VAL A 7 -16.46 -3.05 -6.17
C VAL A 7 -16.52 -4.57 -6.25
N ASP A 8 -16.88 -5.09 -7.42
CA ASP A 8 -16.86 -6.54 -7.67
C ASP A 8 -15.41 -6.98 -7.90
N CYS A 9 -14.88 -7.73 -6.94
CA CYS A 9 -13.49 -8.22 -6.95
C CYS A 9 -13.37 -9.68 -7.39
N THR A 10 -14.42 -10.30 -7.94
CA THR A 10 -14.43 -11.72 -8.27
C THR A 10 -13.28 -12.09 -9.23
N ILE A 11 -13.13 -11.37 -10.32
CA ILE A 11 -12.06 -11.62 -11.31
C ILE A 11 -10.69 -11.30 -10.74
N ALA A 12 -10.56 -10.19 -10.03
CA ALA A 12 -9.29 -9.77 -9.42
C ALA A 12 -8.80 -10.79 -8.39
N TYR A 13 -9.70 -11.28 -7.54
CA TYR A 13 -9.39 -12.32 -6.57
C TYR A 13 -8.91 -13.61 -7.24
N LYS A 14 -9.63 -14.04 -8.27
CA LYS A 14 -9.29 -15.24 -9.03
C LYS A 14 -7.91 -15.13 -9.68
N ARG A 15 -7.61 -13.98 -10.31
CA ARG A 15 -6.30 -13.71 -10.92
C ARG A 15 -5.18 -13.76 -9.90
N ALA A 16 -5.36 -13.14 -8.74
CA ALA A 16 -4.36 -13.15 -7.69
C ALA A 16 -4.06 -14.59 -7.24
N LYS A 17 -5.09 -15.40 -7.02
CA LYS A 17 -4.93 -16.80 -6.61
C LYS A 17 -4.26 -17.65 -7.69
N GLU A 18 -4.61 -17.46 -8.95
CA GLU A 18 -4.00 -18.18 -10.07
C GLU A 18 -2.50 -17.90 -10.18
N LYS A 19 -2.08 -16.66 -9.89
CA LYS A 19 -0.66 -16.27 -9.88
C LYS A 19 0.06 -16.63 -8.59
N GLY A 20 -0.63 -17.17 -7.59
CA GLY A 20 -0.04 -17.47 -6.29
C GLY A 20 0.22 -16.24 -5.43
N ASN A 21 -0.39 -15.10 -5.72
CA ASN A 21 -0.20 -13.85 -5.01
C ASN A 21 -1.28 -13.65 -3.93
N SER A 22 -0.94 -12.89 -2.89
CA SER A 22 -1.91 -12.37 -1.94
C SER A 22 -2.88 -11.41 -2.64
N PHE A 23 -4.18 -11.58 -2.39
CA PHE A 23 -5.17 -10.65 -2.93
C PHE A 23 -4.95 -9.23 -2.42
N PHE A 24 -4.57 -9.08 -1.15
CA PHE A 24 -4.23 -7.78 -0.56
C PHE A 24 -3.11 -7.08 -1.35
N LEU A 25 -2.01 -7.77 -1.60
CA LEU A 25 -0.90 -7.19 -2.35
C LEU A 25 -1.25 -6.93 -3.81
N TYR A 26 -2.11 -7.77 -4.39
CA TYR A 26 -2.56 -7.57 -5.76
C TYR A 26 -3.35 -6.26 -5.91
N TYR A 27 -4.39 -6.05 -5.09
CA TYR A 27 -5.16 -4.81 -5.22
C TYR A 27 -4.38 -3.58 -4.76
N LEU A 28 -3.48 -3.76 -3.81
CA LEU A 28 -2.58 -2.69 -3.37
C LEU A 28 -1.70 -2.21 -4.53
N PHE A 29 -1.11 -3.15 -5.25
CA PHE A 29 -0.33 -2.86 -6.44
C PHE A 29 -1.16 -2.13 -7.50
N CYS A 30 -2.36 -2.63 -7.79
CA CYS A 30 -3.26 -2.01 -8.78
C CYS A 30 -3.65 -0.58 -8.37
N ALA A 31 -3.96 -0.37 -7.10
CA ALA A 31 -4.30 0.95 -6.56
C ALA A 31 -3.11 1.93 -6.67
N LEU A 32 -1.91 1.48 -6.33
CA LEU A 32 -0.71 2.30 -6.47
C LEU A 32 -0.39 2.62 -7.92
N LYS A 33 -0.52 1.64 -8.79
CA LYS A 33 -0.30 1.85 -10.23
C LYS A 33 -1.24 2.92 -10.78
N ALA A 34 -2.52 2.80 -10.46
CA ALA A 34 -3.53 3.79 -10.87
C ALA A 34 -3.22 5.18 -10.29
N SER A 35 -2.90 5.26 -9.00
CA SER A 35 -2.59 6.52 -8.33
C SER A 35 -1.36 7.20 -8.92
N ASN A 36 -0.33 6.44 -9.29
CA ASN A 36 0.87 7.00 -9.90
C ASN A 36 0.64 7.50 -11.32
N GLN A 37 -0.41 7.05 -11.99
CA GLN A 37 -0.78 7.50 -13.33
C GLN A 37 -1.68 8.75 -13.32
N ILE A 38 -2.23 9.10 -12.18
CA ILE A 38 -3.13 10.25 -12.02
C ILE A 38 -2.40 11.35 -11.25
N GLU A 39 -2.10 12.44 -11.93
CA GLU A 39 -1.33 13.55 -11.38
C GLU A 39 -1.87 14.06 -10.05
N ASN A 40 -3.20 14.20 -9.93
CA ASN A 40 -3.84 14.73 -8.73
C ASN A 40 -3.54 13.89 -7.47
N PHE A 41 -3.32 12.58 -7.62
CA PHE A 41 -2.94 11.73 -6.47
C PHE A 41 -1.50 11.94 -6.01
N ARG A 42 -0.68 12.62 -6.81
CA ARG A 42 0.72 12.89 -6.48
C ARG A 42 0.94 14.28 -5.87
N TYR A 43 -0.13 15.06 -5.70
CA TYR A 43 -0.06 16.36 -5.04
C TYR A 43 -0.15 16.23 -3.52
N ARG A 44 0.62 17.06 -2.81
CA ARG A 44 0.54 17.21 -1.36
C ARG A 44 0.65 18.70 -1.01
N ILE A 45 -0.08 19.07 0.03
CA ILE A 45 0.01 20.43 0.59
C ILE A 45 0.91 20.35 1.82
N ILE A 46 2.04 21.00 1.76
CA ILE A 46 3.04 21.02 2.84
C ILE A 46 3.34 22.49 3.10
N GLU A 47 3.13 22.94 4.35
CA GLU A 47 3.36 24.32 4.77
C GLU A 47 2.69 25.34 3.83
N ASN A 48 1.43 25.11 3.50
CA ASN A 48 0.60 25.96 2.62
C ASN A 48 1.10 26.05 1.16
N GLN A 49 1.98 25.14 0.76
CA GLN A 49 2.46 25.03 -0.63
C GLN A 49 2.07 23.68 -1.22
N VAL A 50 1.77 23.67 -2.52
CA VAL A 50 1.44 22.46 -3.25
C VAL A 50 2.71 21.87 -3.87
N PHE A 51 2.98 20.60 -3.55
CA PHE A 51 4.09 19.84 -4.11
C PHE A 51 3.56 18.69 -4.95
N GLU A 52 4.19 18.46 -6.09
CA GLU A 52 3.96 17.28 -6.91
C GLU A 52 5.12 16.29 -6.70
N PHE A 53 4.80 15.07 -6.25
CA PHE A 53 5.80 14.02 -6.10
C PHE A 53 5.86 13.17 -7.37
N GLU A 54 7.05 12.70 -7.70
CA GLU A 54 7.24 11.82 -8.86
C GLU A 54 6.60 10.45 -8.66
N LYS A 55 6.61 9.95 -7.43
CA LYS A 55 6.04 8.65 -7.07
C LYS A 55 5.29 8.73 -5.75
N ILE A 56 4.20 7.98 -5.69
CA ILE A 56 3.42 7.74 -4.48
C ILE A 56 3.62 6.28 -4.07
N HIS A 57 3.89 6.07 -2.79
CA HIS A 57 4.14 4.77 -2.20
C HIS A 57 2.98 4.38 -1.27
N ALA A 58 3.02 3.19 -0.70
CA ALA A 58 1.98 2.72 0.21
C ALA A 58 2.47 2.69 1.65
N SER A 59 1.56 3.04 2.57
CA SER A 59 1.76 2.83 4.00
C SER A 59 0.56 2.03 4.54
N PRO A 60 0.59 0.70 4.41
CA PRO A 60 -0.50 -0.13 4.90
C PRO A 60 -0.36 -0.48 6.37
N THR A 61 -1.51 -0.73 7.00
CA THR A 61 -1.58 -1.33 8.33
C THR A 61 -1.36 -2.84 8.21
N ILE A 62 -0.43 -3.37 9.00
CA ILE A 62 -0.10 -4.79 9.02
C ILE A 62 -0.40 -5.35 10.39
N ASP A 63 -1.18 -6.43 10.44
CA ASP A 63 -1.51 -7.14 11.67
C ASP A 63 -0.35 -8.02 12.13
N ARG A 64 -0.33 -8.31 13.43
CA ARG A 64 0.62 -9.21 14.06
C ARG A 64 -0.10 -10.36 14.75
N PRO A 65 0.57 -11.52 14.90
CA PRO A 65 -0.04 -12.67 15.59
C PRO A 65 -0.48 -12.41 17.03
N ASN A 66 0.15 -11.42 17.69
CA ASN A 66 -0.18 -11.06 19.08
C ASN A 66 -1.38 -10.11 19.22
N GLY A 67 -2.09 -9.82 18.13
CA GLY A 67 -3.25 -8.92 18.13
C GLY A 67 -2.92 -7.43 18.03
N THR A 68 -1.65 -7.07 17.97
CA THR A 68 -1.23 -5.69 17.71
C THR A 68 -1.07 -5.46 16.20
N PHE A 69 -0.78 -4.22 15.82
CA PHE A 69 -0.50 -3.88 14.43
C PHE A 69 0.65 -2.88 14.34
N GLY A 70 1.18 -2.74 13.14
CA GLY A 70 2.16 -1.72 12.81
C GLY A 70 1.93 -1.19 11.40
N PHE A 71 2.60 -0.11 11.05
CA PHE A 71 2.54 0.46 9.72
C PHE A 71 3.79 0.06 8.94
N ALA A 72 3.58 -0.43 7.73
CA ALA A 72 4.64 -0.69 6.78
C ALA A 72 4.83 0.50 5.85
N TYR A 73 5.97 0.55 5.19
CA TYR A 73 6.22 1.43 4.07
C TYR A 73 6.64 0.55 2.89
N MET A 74 5.87 0.63 1.82
CA MET A 74 6.11 -0.17 0.62
C MET A 74 6.35 0.75 -0.57
N ASP A 75 7.55 0.66 -1.14
CA ASP A 75 7.89 1.39 -2.36
C ASP A 75 7.05 0.92 -3.53
N TYR A 76 6.60 1.84 -4.35
CA TYR A 76 5.99 1.51 -5.62
C TYR A 76 7.06 1.23 -6.66
N PHE A 77 6.95 0.09 -7.33
CA PHE A 77 7.73 -0.28 -8.51
C PHE A 77 6.78 -0.60 -9.65
N GLU A 78 7.13 -0.23 -10.87
CA GLU A 78 6.34 -0.61 -12.05
C GLU A 78 6.38 -2.11 -12.30
N ASP A 79 7.49 -2.76 -11.95
CA ASP A 79 7.61 -4.21 -12.00
C ASP A 79 6.84 -4.84 -10.84
N GLU A 80 5.77 -5.56 -11.17
CA GLU A 80 4.87 -6.20 -10.22
C GLU A 80 5.61 -7.18 -9.30
N ASN A 81 6.51 -7.98 -9.84
CA ASN A 81 7.26 -8.96 -9.05
C ASN A 81 8.21 -8.29 -8.05
N LYS A 82 8.87 -7.22 -8.48
CA LYS A 82 9.74 -6.44 -7.59
C LYS A 82 8.94 -5.80 -6.46
N PHE A 83 7.73 -5.30 -6.78
CA PHE A 83 6.83 -4.77 -5.75
C PHE A 83 6.47 -5.83 -4.72
N TYR A 84 6.09 -7.04 -5.16
CA TYR A 84 5.71 -8.12 -4.25
C TYR A 84 6.87 -8.58 -3.37
N GLU A 85 8.06 -8.73 -3.92
CA GLU A 85 9.26 -9.12 -3.15
C GLU A 85 9.54 -8.12 -2.04
N ASN A 86 9.57 -6.83 -2.36
CA ASN A 86 9.81 -5.77 -1.39
C ASN A 86 8.69 -5.70 -0.35
N ALA A 87 7.43 -5.82 -0.79
CA ALA A 87 6.27 -5.78 0.10
C ALA A 87 6.28 -6.92 1.11
N LEU A 88 6.64 -8.13 0.69
CA LEU A 88 6.71 -9.29 1.59
C LEU A 88 7.81 -9.11 2.65
N GLU A 89 8.96 -8.56 2.28
CA GLU A 89 10.02 -8.23 3.24
C GLU A 89 9.55 -7.20 4.27
N GLU A 90 8.83 -6.17 3.83
CA GLU A 90 8.28 -5.13 4.70
C GLU A 90 7.23 -5.70 5.67
N ILE A 91 6.35 -6.58 5.18
CA ILE A 91 5.34 -7.23 6.01
C ILE A 91 6.02 -8.06 7.10
N GLU A 92 7.04 -8.84 6.75
CA GLU A 92 7.79 -9.65 7.70
C GLU A 92 8.50 -8.78 8.75
N SER A 93 9.11 -7.70 8.31
CA SER A 93 9.76 -6.72 9.20
C SER A 93 8.79 -6.15 10.23
N VAL A 94 7.58 -5.75 9.81
CA VAL A 94 6.55 -5.24 10.73
C VAL A 94 6.10 -6.32 11.71
N ARG A 95 5.89 -7.54 11.24
CA ARG A 95 5.44 -8.66 12.08
C ARG A 95 6.46 -9.06 13.13
N ASN A 96 7.74 -8.88 12.84
CA ASN A 96 8.83 -9.18 13.75
C ASN A 96 9.24 -8.01 14.64
N SER A 97 8.59 -6.86 14.50
CA SER A 97 8.84 -5.65 15.27
C SER A 97 7.76 -5.43 16.33
N ASN A 98 8.11 -4.72 17.41
CA ASN A 98 7.15 -4.23 18.40
C ASN A 98 6.82 -2.75 18.20
N ASN A 99 7.48 -2.07 17.28
CA ASN A 99 7.29 -0.66 17.00
C ASN A 99 6.05 -0.44 16.13
N LEU A 100 5.34 0.66 16.37
CA LEU A 100 4.18 1.05 15.55
C LEU A 100 4.59 1.44 14.14
N LEU A 101 5.71 2.14 14.00
CA LEU A 101 6.26 2.62 12.73
C LEU A 101 7.69 2.06 12.55
N PRO A 102 7.83 0.77 12.24
CA PRO A 102 9.16 0.19 12.05
C PRO A 102 9.88 0.68 10.80
N SER A 103 9.12 1.19 9.82
CA SER A 103 9.67 1.77 8.59
C SER A 103 9.43 3.27 8.55
N THR A 104 10.39 4.03 8.00
CA THR A 104 10.19 5.47 7.78
C THR A 104 9.35 5.71 6.55
N SER A 105 8.46 6.69 6.61
CA SER A 105 7.70 7.15 5.45
C SER A 105 7.71 8.66 5.37
N GLY A 106 7.47 9.19 4.16
CA GLY A 106 7.35 10.62 3.89
C GLY A 106 5.91 11.03 3.63
N GLU A 107 5.74 12.20 3.05
CA GLU A 107 4.43 12.74 2.68
C GLU A 107 3.84 12.04 1.44
N ASN A 108 4.66 11.39 0.64
CA ASN A 108 4.29 10.80 -0.63
C ASN A 108 3.79 9.36 -0.50
N VAL A 109 2.83 9.17 0.39
CA VAL A 109 2.23 7.86 0.63
C VAL A 109 0.70 7.93 0.58
N ILE A 110 0.09 6.80 0.29
CA ILE A 110 -1.33 6.53 0.52
C ILE A 110 -1.42 5.50 1.63
N HIS A 111 -2.25 5.78 2.62
CA HIS A 111 -2.50 4.87 3.74
C HIS A 111 -3.58 3.87 3.36
N PHE A 112 -3.32 2.59 3.64
CA PHE A 112 -4.27 1.51 3.37
C PHE A 112 -4.57 0.77 4.65
N SER A 113 -5.84 0.44 4.85
CA SER A 113 -6.28 -0.41 5.96
C SER A 113 -7.35 -1.35 5.46
N ALA A 114 -7.12 -2.64 5.63
CA ALA A 114 -8.07 -3.67 5.28
C ALA A 114 -8.73 -4.19 6.56
N VAL A 115 -10.06 -4.27 6.53
CA VAL A 115 -10.85 -4.86 7.61
C VAL A 115 -11.45 -6.16 7.08
N PRO A 116 -11.02 -7.32 7.60
CA PRO A 116 -11.53 -8.63 7.16
C PRO A 116 -12.99 -8.85 7.59
#